data_689c7723b9996fe25473e771c50c3f45
#
_entry.id   689c7723b9996fe25473e771c50c3f45
#
_cell.length_a   1.000
_cell.length_b   1.000
_cell.length_c   1.000
_cell.angle_alpha   90.00
_cell.angle_beta   90.00
_cell.angle_gamma   90.00
#
_symmetry.space_group_name_H-M   'P 1'
#
loop_
_entity.id
_entity.type
_entity.pdbx_description
1 polymer ?
#
loop_
_entity_poly.entity_id
_entity_poly.type
_entity_poly.pdbx_seq_one_letter_code
_entity_poly.pdbx_strand_id
1 'polypeptide(L)'
;MHPILLTDPGVELAPSELILNPDGSVYHLALRPEQLGDLVLVVGDPGRVARISAHFQHIEHKSQNREFIAHTGTYHGTRITALATGIGTDNIDIVLGELDALVNIDLQKRTPKKEHKKLTIVRMGTCGALQEDVPVDELVVSHSGLGLDNVLHYYAHEQTDAELRTLQAFLTHTEWPDNLPLPYLAAGDAQLVERLGNGNHIGLTATAGGFYGPQGRQLRAVPSVGDLNEKLTSFRHEELRLLNFEMETSALYGLSGLLGHRACTVCTVVANRLRKEYSKDHHTAIDRMIGQVLERLAG
;
A
#
# COMPACT_ATOMS: atom_id res chain seq x y z
N MET A 1 -14.26 -1.37 22.48
CA MET A 1 -14.12 -0.87 21.09
C MET A 1 -14.48 0.60 21.12
N HIS A 2 -13.51 1.49 21.08
CA HIS A 2 -13.81 2.90 20.81
C HIS A 2 -14.20 3.01 19.32
N PRO A 3 -15.23 3.81 18.99
CA PRO A 3 -15.59 3.98 17.59
C PRO A 3 -14.42 4.62 16.86
N ILE A 4 -14.11 4.12 15.66
CA ILE A 4 -13.23 4.81 14.72
C ILE A 4 -13.80 6.22 14.53
N LEU A 5 -13.05 7.24 14.91
CA LEU A 5 -13.50 8.62 14.84
C LEU A 5 -13.34 9.13 13.41
N LEU A 6 -14.38 8.94 12.60
CA LEU A 6 -14.53 9.64 11.31
C LEU A 6 -15.35 10.90 11.49
N THR A 7 -15.19 11.86 10.59
CA THR A 7 -15.99 13.09 10.57
C THR A 7 -17.47 12.76 10.39
N ASP A 8 -18.35 13.31 11.23
CA ASP A 8 -19.78 13.05 11.20
C ASP A 8 -20.42 13.45 9.86
N PRO A 9 -21.42 12.67 9.37
CA PRO A 9 -22.17 13.04 8.19
C PRO A 9 -22.83 14.42 8.34
N GLY A 10 -22.68 15.29 7.32
CA GLY A 10 -23.26 16.63 7.30
C GLY A 10 -22.37 17.73 7.88
N VAL A 11 -21.22 17.41 8.44
CA VAL A 11 -20.20 18.43 8.80
C VAL A 11 -19.54 18.92 7.51
N GLU A 12 -19.62 20.23 7.25
CA GLU A 12 -18.99 20.82 6.06
C GLU A 12 -17.48 20.96 6.27
N LEU A 13 -16.71 20.37 5.33
CA LEU A 13 -15.27 20.46 5.32
C LEU A 13 -14.80 21.78 4.72
N ALA A 14 -13.95 22.51 5.45
CA ALA A 14 -13.41 23.78 4.96
C ALA A 14 -12.60 23.62 3.66
N PRO A 15 -12.48 24.66 2.81
CA PRO A 15 -11.67 24.61 1.59
C PRO A 15 -10.19 24.26 1.81
N SER A 16 -9.65 24.52 3.01
CA SER A 16 -8.29 24.15 3.40
C SER A 16 -8.15 22.68 3.77
N GLU A 17 -9.24 21.99 4.15
CA GLU A 17 -9.24 20.59 4.53
C GLU A 17 -9.49 19.68 3.31
N LEU A 18 -10.47 20.01 2.48
CA LEU A 18 -10.75 19.32 1.22
C LEU A 18 -10.44 20.26 0.06
N ILE A 19 -9.26 20.19 -0.51
CA ILE A 19 -8.86 21.04 -1.63
C ILE A 19 -9.39 20.43 -2.93
N LEU A 20 -10.07 21.24 -3.73
CA LEU A 20 -10.57 20.86 -5.05
C LEU A 20 -10.01 21.78 -6.12
N ASN A 21 -9.78 21.22 -7.30
CA ASN A 21 -9.42 21.98 -8.48
C ASN A 21 -10.63 22.76 -9.03
N PRO A 22 -10.43 23.80 -9.87
CA PRO A 22 -11.53 24.59 -10.45
C PRO A 22 -12.55 23.76 -11.24
N ASP A 23 -12.15 22.61 -11.78
CA ASP A 23 -13.02 21.68 -12.52
C ASP A 23 -13.80 20.70 -11.61
N GLY A 24 -13.66 20.83 -10.29
CA GLY A 24 -14.31 19.99 -9.28
C GLY A 24 -13.61 18.65 -9.02
N SER A 25 -12.43 18.40 -9.60
CA SER A 25 -11.63 17.22 -9.29
C SER A 25 -10.90 17.38 -7.97
N VAL A 26 -10.51 16.27 -7.32
CA VAL A 26 -9.63 16.27 -6.15
C VAL A 26 -8.23 16.79 -6.53
N TYR A 27 -7.54 17.40 -5.58
CA TYR A 27 -6.41 18.27 -5.87
C TYR A 27 -5.19 17.54 -6.48
N HIS A 28 -4.77 16.43 -5.88
CA HIS A 28 -3.56 15.75 -6.32
C HIS A 28 -3.84 14.74 -7.45
N LEU A 29 -4.87 13.89 -7.30
CA LEU A 29 -5.17 12.86 -8.29
C LEU A 29 -5.81 13.43 -9.57
N ALA A 30 -6.33 14.66 -9.52
CA ALA A 30 -7.06 15.30 -10.63
C ALA A 30 -8.15 14.38 -11.22
N LEU A 31 -8.89 13.69 -10.34
CA LEU A 31 -10.00 12.79 -10.66
C LEU A 31 -11.31 13.34 -10.10
N ARG A 32 -12.40 13.00 -10.78
CA ARG A 32 -13.77 13.19 -10.31
C ARG A 32 -14.42 11.84 -10.00
N PRO A 33 -15.48 11.79 -9.16
CA PRO A 33 -16.11 10.54 -8.74
C PRO A 33 -16.50 9.59 -9.88
N GLU A 34 -17.01 10.10 -10.98
CA GLU A 34 -17.43 9.32 -12.15
C GLU A 34 -16.25 8.71 -12.93
N GLN A 35 -15.05 9.17 -12.69
CA GLN A 35 -13.84 8.71 -13.37
C GLN A 35 -13.11 7.58 -12.64
N LEU A 36 -13.57 7.19 -11.44
CA LEU A 36 -12.94 6.17 -10.59
C LEU A 36 -13.69 4.84 -10.70
N GLY A 37 -12.95 3.74 -10.87
CA GLY A 37 -13.45 2.36 -10.73
C GLY A 37 -13.44 1.91 -9.27
N ASP A 38 -14.25 0.91 -8.93
CA ASP A 38 -14.33 0.36 -7.57
C ASP A 38 -13.14 -0.55 -7.21
N LEU A 39 -12.49 -1.10 -8.24
CA LEU A 39 -11.21 -1.79 -8.15
C LEU A 39 -10.10 -0.83 -8.57
N VAL A 40 -9.20 -0.51 -7.64
CA VAL A 40 -8.08 0.40 -7.84
C VAL A 40 -6.78 -0.38 -7.73
N LEU A 41 -6.00 -0.40 -8.81
CA LEU A 41 -4.67 -1.01 -8.84
C LEU A 41 -3.62 0.09 -8.69
N VAL A 42 -2.92 0.12 -7.56
CA VAL A 42 -1.95 1.17 -7.25
C VAL A 42 -0.51 0.69 -7.46
N VAL A 43 0.33 1.57 -7.99
CA VAL A 43 1.74 1.30 -8.30
C VAL A 43 2.60 2.50 -7.92
N GLY A 44 3.83 2.27 -7.46
CA GLY A 44 4.77 3.35 -7.15
C GLY A 44 5.33 4.04 -8.41
N ASP A 45 5.61 3.25 -9.45
CA ASP A 45 6.20 3.75 -10.70
C ASP A 45 5.11 4.20 -11.69
N PRO A 46 5.08 5.50 -12.09
CA PRO A 46 4.12 6.02 -13.07
C PRO A 46 4.12 5.26 -14.41
N GLY A 47 5.27 4.77 -14.87
CA GLY A 47 5.38 4.00 -16.11
C GLY A 47 4.61 2.67 -16.08
N ARG A 48 4.34 2.14 -14.89
CA ARG A 48 3.60 0.88 -14.72
C ARG A 48 2.11 1.02 -14.98
N VAL A 49 1.53 2.22 -14.85
CA VAL A 49 0.11 2.48 -15.16
C VAL A 49 -0.21 2.14 -16.62
N ALA A 50 0.66 2.55 -17.56
CA ALA A 50 0.48 2.22 -18.97
C ALA A 50 0.58 0.71 -19.24
N ARG A 51 1.44 0.00 -18.52
CA ARG A 51 1.59 -1.47 -18.65
C ARG A 51 0.33 -2.20 -18.17
N ILE A 52 -0.30 -1.76 -17.07
CA ILE A 52 -1.58 -2.31 -16.60
C ILE A 52 -2.69 -2.01 -17.60
N SER A 53 -2.83 -0.75 -18.01
CA SER A 53 -3.91 -0.34 -18.91
C SER A 53 -3.77 -0.85 -20.33
N ALA A 54 -2.61 -1.39 -20.72
CA ALA A 54 -2.42 -2.12 -21.98
C ALA A 54 -3.26 -3.42 -22.05
N HIS A 55 -3.69 -3.96 -20.90
CA HIS A 55 -4.59 -5.11 -20.79
C HIS A 55 -6.08 -4.72 -20.88
N PHE A 56 -6.43 -3.42 -20.79
CA PHE A 56 -7.82 -2.99 -20.83
C PHE A 56 -8.38 -3.09 -22.25
N GLN A 57 -9.63 -3.59 -22.39
CA GLN A 57 -10.35 -3.59 -23.66
C GLN A 57 -10.68 -2.17 -24.13
N HIS A 58 -10.93 -1.28 -23.17
CA HIS A 58 -11.24 0.12 -23.42
C HIS A 58 -10.69 0.98 -22.28
N ILE A 59 -10.08 2.11 -22.63
CA ILE A 59 -9.67 3.14 -21.67
C ILE A 59 -10.68 4.28 -21.76
N GLU A 60 -11.42 4.51 -20.66
CA GLU A 60 -12.47 5.53 -20.56
C GLU A 60 -11.89 6.90 -20.21
N HIS A 61 -10.89 6.92 -19.34
CA HIS A 61 -10.32 8.16 -18.81
C HIS A 61 -8.82 8.02 -18.54
N LYS A 62 -8.11 9.13 -18.74
CA LYS A 62 -6.71 9.31 -18.32
C LYS A 62 -6.55 10.65 -17.65
N SER A 63 -5.85 10.67 -16.52
CA SER A 63 -5.38 11.89 -15.86
C SER A 63 -3.91 11.81 -15.55
N GLN A 64 -3.27 12.96 -15.47
CA GLN A 64 -1.90 13.10 -14.98
C GLN A 64 -1.76 14.44 -14.27
N ASN A 65 -1.30 14.40 -13.04
CA ASN A 65 -0.91 15.56 -12.28
C ASN A 65 0.27 15.19 -11.38
N ARG A 66 1.38 15.88 -11.51
CA ARG A 66 2.64 15.53 -10.83
C ARG A 66 3.04 14.06 -11.12
N GLU A 67 3.35 13.28 -10.06
CA GLU A 67 3.62 11.83 -10.13
C GLU A 67 2.37 10.96 -10.23
N PHE A 68 1.18 11.54 -9.97
CA PHE A 68 -0.08 10.81 -9.98
C PHE A 68 -0.59 10.69 -11.42
N ILE A 69 -0.58 9.48 -11.95
CA ILE A 69 -1.13 9.13 -13.26
C ILE A 69 -2.23 8.11 -13.04
N ALA A 70 -3.41 8.33 -13.62
CA ALA A 70 -4.51 7.39 -13.55
C ALA A 70 -5.05 7.05 -14.94
N HIS A 71 -5.26 5.75 -15.19
CA HIS A 71 -6.00 5.23 -16.33
C HIS A 71 -7.19 4.42 -15.83
N THR A 72 -8.41 4.83 -16.16
CA THR A 72 -9.63 4.07 -15.88
C THR A 72 -10.13 3.40 -17.14
N GLY A 73 -10.53 2.15 -17.04
CA GLY A 73 -10.99 1.37 -18.17
C GLY A 73 -11.60 0.03 -17.76
N THR A 74 -11.81 -0.84 -18.72
CA THR A 74 -12.49 -2.13 -18.51
C THR A 74 -11.59 -3.30 -18.85
N TYR A 75 -11.52 -4.28 -17.94
CA TYR A 75 -10.88 -5.57 -18.14
C TYR A 75 -11.85 -6.69 -17.79
N HIS A 76 -12.18 -7.58 -18.74
CA HIS A 76 -13.17 -8.67 -18.61
C HIS A 76 -14.51 -8.22 -17.99
N GLY A 77 -15.00 -7.03 -18.39
CA GLY A 77 -16.24 -6.45 -17.88
C GLY A 77 -16.12 -5.75 -16.52
N THR A 78 -14.98 -5.85 -15.85
CA THR A 78 -14.70 -5.18 -14.58
C THR A 78 -14.09 -3.81 -14.85
N ARG A 79 -14.66 -2.76 -14.26
CA ARG A 79 -14.15 -1.39 -14.34
C ARG A 79 -13.02 -1.18 -13.34
N ILE A 80 -11.84 -0.86 -13.82
CA ILE A 80 -10.59 -0.78 -13.04
C ILE A 80 -9.97 0.61 -13.23
N THR A 81 -9.43 1.16 -12.15
CA THR A 81 -8.53 2.31 -12.21
C THR A 81 -7.10 1.86 -11.87
N ALA A 82 -6.17 1.99 -12.81
CA ALA A 82 -4.73 1.88 -12.54
C ALA A 82 -4.20 3.26 -12.15
N LEU A 83 -3.54 3.38 -11.00
CA LEU A 83 -3.12 4.65 -10.41
C LEU A 83 -1.67 4.60 -9.93
N ALA A 84 -0.84 5.54 -10.37
CA ALA A 84 0.47 5.77 -9.78
C ALA A 84 0.35 6.59 -8.50
N THR A 85 0.98 6.11 -7.45
CA THR A 85 1.03 6.79 -6.14
C THR A 85 2.32 7.58 -5.93
N GLY A 86 3.37 7.34 -6.74
CA GLY A 86 4.72 7.70 -6.34
C GLY A 86 5.25 6.76 -5.25
N ILE A 87 6.24 7.18 -4.49
CA ILE A 87 6.96 6.40 -3.49
C ILE A 87 6.71 6.96 -2.10
N GLY A 88 6.48 6.07 -1.12
CA GLY A 88 6.45 6.39 0.29
C GLY A 88 5.06 6.48 0.90
N THR A 89 5.01 6.38 2.22
CA THR A 89 3.77 6.37 2.99
C THR A 89 3.06 7.73 3.04
N ASP A 90 3.80 8.82 2.89
CA ASP A 90 3.28 10.18 2.74
C ASP A 90 2.43 10.34 1.47
N ASN A 91 2.89 9.78 0.35
CA ASN A 91 2.09 9.74 -0.88
C ASN A 91 0.87 8.82 -0.75
N ILE A 92 0.97 7.72 -0.01
CA ILE A 92 -0.18 6.85 0.27
C ILE A 92 -1.25 7.58 1.09
N ASP A 93 -0.86 8.43 2.03
CA ASP A 93 -1.77 9.29 2.79
C ASP A 93 -2.60 10.19 1.86
N ILE A 94 -1.94 10.89 0.94
CA ILE A 94 -2.60 11.71 -0.08
C ILE A 94 -3.57 10.88 -0.92
N VAL A 95 -3.10 9.75 -1.45
CA VAL A 95 -3.87 8.92 -2.36
C VAL A 95 -5.11 8.34 -1.69
N LEU A 96 -4.97 7.77 -0.49
CA LEU A 96 -6.10 7.16 0.23
C LEU A 96 -7.11 8.22 0.67
N GLY A 97 -6.66 9.37 1.16
CA GLY A 97 -7.53 10.49 1.51
C GLY A 97 -8.35 10.98 0.31
N GLU A 98 -7.73 11.15 -0.86
CA GLU A 98 -8.45 11.60 -2.06
C GLU A 98 -9.30 10.51 -2.72
N LEU A 99 -8.89 9.23 -2.69
CA LEU A 99 -9.72 8.12 -3.15
C LEU A 99 -10.98 7.96 -2.30
N ASP A 100 -10.85 8.07 -0.97
CA ASP A 100 -12.01 8.06 -0.07
C ASP A 100 -12.91 9.28 -0.31
N ALA A 101 -12.34 10.47 -0.47
CA ALA A 101 -13.11 11.68 -0.77
C ALA A 101 -13.94 11.53 -2.06
N LEU A 102 -13.40 10.93 -3.11
CA LEU A 102 -14.12 10.68 -4.37
C LEU A 102 -15.37 9.82 -4.19
N VAL A 103 -15.35 8.85 -3.28
CA VAL A 103 -16.48 7.91 -3.11
C VAL A 103 -17.36 8.23 -1.91
N ASN A 104 -16.81 8.84 -0.85
CA ASN A 104 -17.47 8.98 0.45
C ASN A 104 -17.77 10.43 0.86
N ILE A 105 -17.34 11.43 0.09
CA ILE A 105 -17.66 12.83 0.29
C ILE A 105 -18.50 13.34 -0.88
N ASP A 106 -19.56 14.10 -0.59
CA ASP A 106 -20.23 14.94 -1.57
C ASP A 106 -19.33 16.17 -1.84
N LEU A 107 -18.59 16.13 -2.94
CA LEU A 107 -17.59 17.17 -3.25
C LEU A 107 -18.21 18.55 -3.48
N GLN A 108 -19.49 18.62 -3.91
CA GLN A 108 -20.18 19.90 -4.11
C GLN A 108 -20.60 20.52 -2.77
N LYS A 109 -21.14 19.72 -1.86
CA LYS A 109 -21.55 20.14 -0.52
C LYS A 109 -20.39 20.13 0.48
N ARG A 110 -19.30 19.49 0.11
CA ARG A 110 -18.11 19.30 0.99
C ARG A 110 -18.45 18.59 2.29
N THR A 111 -19.35 17.61 2.25
CA THR A 111 -19.83 16.88 3.43
C THR A 111 -19.66 15.38 3.26
N PRO A 112 -19.25 14.63 4.31
CA PRO A 112 -19.25 13.19 4.27
C PRO A 112 -20.65 12.64 3.97
N LYS A 113 -20.74 11.60 3.13
CA LYS A 113 -21.98 10.91 2.81
C LYS A 113 -22.43 10.07 4.01
N LYS A 114 -23.73 9.80 4.13
CA LYS A 114 -24.27 8.90 5.16
C LYS A 114 -23.96 7.43 4.89
N GLU A 115 -23.98 7.05 3.62
CA GLU A 115 -23.66 5.69 3.16
C GLU A 115 -22.27 5.70 2.53
N HIS A 116 -21.41 4.85 3.05
CA HIS A 116 -20.02 4.77 2.61
C HIS A 116 -19.83 3.63 1.62
N LYS A 117 -19.18 3.94 0.52
CA LYS A 117 -18.75 2.98 -0.50
C LYS A 117 -17.37 2.43 -0.15
N LYS A 118 -17.18 1.12 -0.32
CA LYS A 118 -15.92 0.44 -0.13
C LYS A 118 -15.20 0.27 -1.46
N LEU A 119 -13.94 0.69 -1.53
CA LEU A 119 -13.05 0.38 -2.62
C LEU A 119 -12.29 -0.92 -2.34
N THR A 120 -11.92 -1.62 -3.41
CA THR A 120 -10.92 -2.68 -3.37
C THR A 120 -9.62 -2.12 -3.96
N ILE A 121 -8.57 -2.03 -3.14
CA ILE A 121 -7.31 -1.37 -3.50
C ILE A 121 -6.19 -2.41 -3.46
N VAL A 122 -5.57 -2.69 -4.61
CA VAL A 122 -4.47 -3.67 -4.68
C VAL A 122 -3.20 -2.97 -5.16
N ARG A 123 -2.18 -3.00 -4.30
CA ARG A 123 -0.86 -2.50 -4.66
C ARG A 123 -0.05 -3.57 -5.38
N MET A 124 0.47 -3.21 -6.54
CA MET A 124 1.41 -4.00 -7.31
C MET A 124 2.79 -3.34 -7.27
N GLY A 125 3.61 -3.79 -6.34
CA GLY A 125 4.89 -3.19 -6.00
C GLY A 125 6.11 -4.01 -6.38
N THR A 126 7.27 -3.52 -5.95
CA THR A 126 8.54 -4.24 -5.95
C THR A 126 9.11 -4.22 -4.54
N CYS A 127 9.91 -5.22 -4.19
CA CYS A 127 10.46 -5.33 -2.86
C CYS A 127 11.87 -5.97 -2.84
N GLY A 128 12.52 -5.86 -1.70
CA GLY A 128 13.75 -6.59 -1.40
C GLY A 128 13.47 -7.71 -0.40
N ALA A 129 13.73 -8.97 -0.77
CA ALA A 129 13.53 -10.10 0.13
C ALA A 129 14.51 -10.11 1.31
N LEU A 130 14.03 -10.56 2.47
CA LEU A 130 14.74 -10.73 3.74
C LEU A 130 14.92 -12.21 4.14
N GLN A 131 14.57 -13.14 3.25
CA GLN A 131 14.64 -14.57 3.51
C GLN A 131 15.37 -15.26 2.36
N GLU A 132 16.23 -16.24 2.66
CA GLU A 132 16.99 -16.97 1.63
C GLU A 132 16.09 -17.78 0.69
N ASP A 133 14.98 -18.31 1.20
CA ASP A 133 14.02 -19.13 0.46
C ASP A 133 12.97 -18.32 -0.32
N VAL A 134 13.14 -17.00 -0.40
CA VAL A 134 12.30 -16.11 -1.23
C VAL A 134 13.17 -15.52 -2.35
N PRO A 135 13.26 -16.20 -3.50
CA PRO A 135 14.17 -15.81 -4.58
C PRO A 135 13.72 -14.53 -5.30
N VAL A 136 14.61 -13.94 -6.08
CA VAL A 136 14.26 -12.86 -7.00
C VAL A 136 13.27 -13.34 -8.04
N ASP A 137 12.47 -12.41 -8.57
CA ASP A 137 11.40 -12.62 -9.55
C ASP A 137 10.16 -13.39 -9.04
N GLU A 138 10.19 -13.89 -7.79
CA GLU A 138 9.00 -14.45 -7.13
C GLU A 138 8.09 -13.35 -6.54
N LEU A 139 6.86 -13.74 -6.22
CA LEU A 139 5.86 -12.82 -5.69
C LEU A 139 5.69 -13.01 -4.18
N VAL A 140 5.65 -11.88 -3.47
CA VAL A 140 5.30 -11.82 -2.05
C VAL A 140 3.96 -11.09 -1.91
N VAL A 141 3.02 -11.73 -1.19
CA VAL A 141 1.75 -11.13 -0.78
C VAL A 141 1.84 -10.80 0.70
N SER A 142 1.63 -9.53 1.02
CA SER A 142 1.75 -9.05 2.38
C SER A 142 0.52 -9.44 3.20
N HIS A 143 0.69 -10.33 4.20
CA HIS A 143 -0.35 -10.61 5.18
C HIS A 143 -0.63 -9.37 6.03
N SER A 144 0.43 -8.75 6.54
CA SER A 144 0.37 -7.50 7.28
C SER A 144 1.58 -6.63 6.96
N GLY A 145 1.41 -5.32 7.02
CA GLY A 145 2.45 -4.33 6.93
C GLY A 145 2.94 -3.93 8.32
N LEU A 146 4.23 -4.12 8.59
CA LEU A 146 4.91 -3.57 9.76
C LEU A 146 5.44 -2.19 9.41
N GLY A 147 4.80 -1.14 9.94
CA GLY A 147 5.17 0.26 9.69
C GLY A 147 6.36 0.68 10.51
N LEU A 148 7.50 0.91 9.86
CA LEU A 148 8.68 1.58 10.41
C LEU A 148 8.70 3.07 10.05
N ASP A 149 7.62 3.53 9.44
CA ASP A 149 7.24 4.93 9.23
C ASP A 149 6.44 5.44 10.44
N ASN A 150 5.76 6.56 10.31
CA ASN A 150 4.97 7.15 11.41
C ASN A 150 3.59 7.65 10.99
N VAL A 151 3.11 7.34 9.79
CA VAL A 151 1.88 7.96 9.24
C VAL A 151 0.66 7.66 10.11
N LEU A 152 0.45 6.40 10.52
CA LEU A 152 -0.74 6.05 11.32
C LEU A 152 -0.76 6.66 12.72
N HIS A 153 0.36 7.12 13.25
CA HIS A 153 0.39 7.79 14.56
C HIS A 153 -0.32 9.16 14.56
N TYR A 154 -0.56 9.74 13.37
CA TYR A 154 -1.32 10.98 13.22
C TYR A 154 -2.83 10.77 13.11
N TYR A 155 -3.30 9.52 13.12
CA TYR A 155 -4.72 9.15 13.02
C TYR A 155 -5.21 8.48 14.30
N ALA A 156 -6.46 8.76 14.66
CA ALA A 156 -7.13 8.04 15.74
C ALA A 156 -7.52 6.64 15.24
N HIS A 157 -6.63 5.66 15.42
CA HIS A 157 -6.86 4.29 15.05
C HIS A 157 -6.52 3.35 16.22
N GLU A 158 -7.12 2.19 16.25
CA GLU A 158 -6.83 1.14 17.20
C GLU A 158 -6.33 -0.10 16.48
N GLN A 159 -5.23 -0.66 16.96
CA GLN A 159 -4.76 -1.96 16.51
C GLN A 159 -5.59 -3.07 17.16
N THR A 160 -5.84 -4.13 16.43
CA THR A 160 -6.50 -5.34 16.96
C THR A 160 -5.60 -6.05 17.97
N ASP A 161 -6.19 -6.90 18.83
CA ASP A 161 -5.42 -7.73 19.78
C ASP A 161 -4.36 -8.60 19.08
N ALA A 162 -4.64 -9.09 17.87
CA ALA A 162 -3.69 -9.89 17.09
C ALA A 162 -2.50 -9.03 16.60
N GLU A 163 -2.77 -7.82 16.10
CA GLU A 163 -1.73 -6.87 15.70
C GLU A 163 -0.87 -6.46 16.89
N LEU A 164 -1.49 -6.17 18.03
CA LEU A 164 -0.79 -5.80 19.28
C LEU A 164 0.11 -6.94 19.78
N ARG A 165 -0.34 -8.20 19.75
CA ARG A 165 0.49 -9.34 20.15
C ARG A 165 1.70 -9.52 19.25
N THR A 166 1.50 -9.43 17.93
CA THR A 166 2.60 -9.53 16.95
C THR A 166 3.58 -8.37 17.10
N LEU A 167 3.08 -7.15 17.31
CA LEU A 167 3.90 -5.96 17.54
C LEU A 167 4.72 -6.09 18.83
N GLN A 168 4.11 -6.52 19.92
CA GLN A 168 4.82 -6.72 21.19
C GLN A 168 5.93 -7.78 21.06
N ALA A 169 5.66 -8.88 20.35
CA ALA A 169 6.68 -9.90 20.06
C ALA A 169 7.83 -9.32 19.23
N PHE A 170 7.51 -8.48 18.24
CA PHE A 170 8.50 -7.79 17.42
C PHE A 170 9.39 -6.84 18.23
N LEU A 171 8.78 -5.98 19.05
CA LEU A 171 9.50 -5.01 19.89
C LEU A 171 10.46 -5.73 20.86
N THR A 172 9.98 -6.82 21.47
CA THR A 172 10.79 -7.64 22.39
C THR A 172 11.96 -8.32 21.66
N HIS A 173 11.70 -8.93 20.49
CA HIS A 173 12.72 -9.63 19.69
C HIS A 173 13.80 -8.69 19.19
N THR A 174 13.41 -7.49 18.75
CA THR A 174 14.34 -6.55 18.14
C THR A 174 15.02 -5.64 19.16
N GLU A 175 14.59 -5.67 20.45
CA GLU A 175 15.02 -4.68 21.43
C GLU A 175 14.91 -3.27 20.81
N TRP A 176 13.70 -2.94 20.31
CA TRP A 176 13.48 -1.77 19.46
C TRP A 176 14.03 -0.49 20.12
N PRO A 177 14.88 0.27 19.41
CA PRO A 177 15.54 1.43 20.00
C PRO A 177 14.58 2.58 20.30
N ASP A 178 14.69 3.17 21.48
CA ASP A 178 13.84 4.28 21.95
C ASP A 178 13.95 5.56 21.10
N ASN A 179 15.03 5.70 20.35
CA ASN A 179 15.26 6.87 19.48
C ASN A 179 14.64 6.74 18.08
N LEU A 180 14.01 5.61 17.78
CA LEU A 180 13.25 5.40 16.54
C LEU A 180 11.75 5.55 16.81
N PRO A 181 10.95 5.93 15.78
CA PRO A 181 9.50 5.89 15.88
C PRO A 181 9.01 4.50 16.31
N LEU A 182 8.00 4.45 17.18
CA LEU A 182 7.41 3.16 17.56
C LEU A 182 6.76 2.52 16.32
N PRO A 183 7.07 1.27 15.99
CA PRO A 183 6.39 0.59 14.89
C PRO A 183 4.91 0.38 15.15
N TYR A 184 4.15 0.19 14.08
CA TYR A 184 2.76 -0.27 14.13
C TYR A 184 2.55 -1.43 13.17
N LEU A 185 1.49 -2.20 13.35
CA LEU A 185 1.12 -3.28 12.46
C LEU A 185 -0.28 -3.02 11.90
N ALA A 186 -0.47 -3.26 10.61
CA ALA A 186 -1.77 -3.19 9.96
C ALA A 186 -1.97 -4.41 9.05
N ALA A 187 -3.08 -5.12 9.21
CA ALA A 187 -3.39 -6.31 8.43
C ALA A 187 -4.04 -5.97 7.09
N GLY A 188 -3.72 -6.76 6.06
CA GLY A 188 -4.41 -6.74 4.78
C GLY A 188 -5.81 -7.36 4.87
N ASP A 189 -6.64 -7.13 3.85
CA ASP A 189 -7.93 -7.81 3.73
C ASP A 189 -7.72 -9.32 3.56
N ALA A 190 -8.23 -10.12 4.49
CA ALA A 190 -7.96 -11.55 4.56
C ALA A 190 -8.38 -12.31 3.28
N GLN A 191 -9.51 -11.93 2.66
CA GLN A 191 -9.98 -12.57 1.42
C GLN A 191 -9.09 -12.22 0.23
N LEU A 192 -8.59 -10.98 0.15
CA LEU A 192 -7.65 -10.59 -0.89
C LEU A 192 -6.29 -11.26 -0.70
N VAL A 193 -5.81 -11.34 0.54
CA VAL A 193 -4.56 -12.05 0.88
C VAL A 193 -4.65 -13.52 0.50
N GLU A 194 -5.74 -14.21 0.84
CA GLU A 194 -5.96 -15.61 0.46
C GLU A 194 -6.01 -15.77 -1.07
N ARG A 195 -6.83 -14.95 -1.75
CA ARG A 195 -7.02 -15.00 -3.20
C ARG A 195 -5.74 -14.73 -3.98
N LEU A 196 -4.99 -13.70 -3.59
CA LEU A 196 -3.75 -13.29 -4.27
C LEU A 196 -2.53 -14.10 -3.79
N GLY A 197 -2.60 -14.67 -2.59
CA GLY A 197 -1.53 -15.44 -1.97
C GLY A 197 -1.40 -16.87 -2.49
N ASN A 198 -2.45 -17.43 -3.12
CA ASN A 198 -2.40 -18.80 -3.62
C ASN A 198 -1.22 -19.04 -4.58
N GLY A 199 -0.29 -19.92 -4.19
CA GLY A 199 0.94 -20.21 -4.93
C GLY A 199 2.02 -19.12 -4.86
N ASN A 200 1.88 -18.14 -3.99
CA ASN A 200 2.86 -17.07 -3.73
C ASN A 200 3.36 -17.13 -2.27
N HIS A 201 4.45 -16.44 -1.96
CA HIS A 201 4.92 -16.30 -0.58
C HIS A 201 4.01 -15.35 0.19
N ILE A 202 3.54 -15.75 1.38
CA ILE A 202 2.71 -14.93 2.26
C ILE A 202 3.44 -14.68 3.58
N GLY A 203 3.49 -13.43 4.06
CA GLY A 203 4.09 -13.09 5.33
C GLY A 203 4.05 -11.59 5.65
N LEU A 204 4.84 -11.18 6.63
CA LEU A 204 4.95 -9.78 7.02
C LEU A 204 5.83 -9.01 6.06
N THR A 205 5.46 -7.77 5.79
CA THR A 205 6.23 -6.81 5.00
C THR A 205 6.67 -5.66 5.88
N ALA A 206 7.96 -5.35 5.94
CA ALA A 206 8.46 -4.15 6.61
C ALA A 206 8.34 -2.96 5.67
N THR A 207 7.57 -1.96 6.06
CA THR A 207 7.41 -0.70 5.33
C THR A 207 8.33 0.35 5.94
N ALA A 208 9.35 0.75 5.20
CA ALA A 208 10.35 1.70 5.65
C ALA A 208 10.09 3.13 5.13
N GLY A 209 10.23 4.13 5.98
CA GLY A 209 10.13 5.55 5.62
C GLY A 209 11.27 6.08 4.74
N GLY A 210 12.09 5.21 4.16
CA GLY A 210 13.19 5.56 3.26
C GLY A 210 13.90 4.34 2.69
N PHE A 211 14.63 4.53 1.60
CA PHE A 211 15.25 3.43 0.86
C PHE A 211 16.63 3.01 1.39
N TYR A 212 17.44 3.95 1.90
CA TYR A 212 18.80 3.67 2.33
C TYR A 212 18.89 3.34 3.82
N GLY A 213 19.14 4.31 4.68
CA GLY A 213 19.32 4.11 6.13
C GLY A 213 18.13 3.39 6.79
N PRO A 214 16.86 3.77 6.53
CA PRO A 214 15.69 3.09 7.10
C PRO A 214 15.55 1.61 6.70
N GLN A 215 16.18 1.19 5.61
CA GLN A 215 16.28 -0.22 5.21
C GLN A 215 17.65 -0.83 5.52
N GLY A 216 18.44 -0.24 6.41
CA GLY A 216 19.75 -0.74 6.79
C GLY A 216 20.80 -0.72 5.67
N ARG A 217 20.65 0.15 4.65
CA ARG A 217 21.68 0.36 3.62
C ARG A 217 22.61 1.47 4.05
N GLN A 218 23.90 1.21 4.00
CA GLN A 218 24.93 2.19 4.27
C GLN A 218 25.60 2.64 2.97
N LEU A 219 25.56 3.95 2.72
CA LEU A 219 26.44 4.61 1.76
C LEU A 219 27.50 5.40 2.53
N ARG A 220 27.49 6.74 2.46
CA ARG A 220 28.39 7.59 3.26
C ARG A 220 27.88 7.81 4.68
N ALA A 221 26.55 7.92 4.84
CA ALA A 221 25.93 8.03 6.16
C ALA A 221 25.80 6.64 6.80
N VAL A 222 26.16 6.54 8.08
CA VAL A 222 26.07 5.30 8.86
C VAL A 222 24.65 5.18 9.43
N PRO A 223 23.93 4.05 9.24
CA PRO A 223 22.65 3.82 9.91
C PRO A 223 22.81 3.81 11.43
N SER A 224 21.82 4.36 12.14
CA SER A 224 21.82 4.39 13.61
C SER A 224 21.65 3.01 14.24
N VAL A 225 21.06 2.05 13.51
CA VAL A 225 20.86 0.65 13.93
C VAL A 225 21.56 -0.24 12.94
N GLY A 226 22.75 -0.72 13.29
CA GLY A 226 23.63 -1.50 12.40
C GLY A 226 23.12 -2.91 12.11
N ASP A 227 22.45 -3.53 13.09
CA ASP A 227 21.95 -4.92 13.04
C ASP A 227 20.44 -5.02 12.66
N LEU A 228 19.84 -3.94 12.18
CA LEU A 228 18.40 -3.90 11.87
C LEU A 228 17.97 -5.06 10.95
N ASN A 229 18.73 -5.30 9.88
CA ASN A 229 18.37 -6.35 8.92
C ASN A 229 18.45 -7.76 9.53
N GLU A 230 19.40 -8.01 10.42
CA GLU A 230 19.55 -9.30 11.13
C GLU A 230 18.34 -9.52 12.06
N LYS A 231 17.95 -8.50 12.83
CA LYS A 231 16.79 -8.52 13.70
C LYS A 231 15.50 -8.75 12.92
N LEU A 232 15.30 -8.07 11.79
CA LEU A 232 14.13 -8.26 10.94
C LEU A 232 14.09 -9.66 10.30
N THR A 233 15.21 -10.12 9.77
CA THR A 233 15.35 -11.43 9.13
C THR A 233 15.07 -12.58 10.09
N SER A 234 15.52 -12.47 11.34
CA SER A 234 15.36 -13.50 12.37
C SER A 234 13.99 -13.49 13.05
N PHE A 235 13.19 -12.41 12.90
CA PHE A 235 11.89 -12.31 13.54
C PHE A 235 10.89 -13.37 13.05
N ARG A 236 10.27 -14.04 14.00
CA ARG A 236 9.19 -15.03 13.82
C ARG A 236 8.15 -14.85 14.91
N HIS A 237 6.89 -14.89 14.54
CA HIS A 237 5.77 -14.90 15.47
C HIS A 237 4.65 -15.76 14.92
N GLU A 238 4.29 -16.83 15.62
CA GLU A 238 3.40 -17.88 15.10
C GLU A 238 3.91 -18.38 13.73
N GLU A 239 3.05 -18.46 12.72
CA GLU A 239 3.43 -18.87 11.37
C GLU A 239 3.98 -17.71 10.52
N LEU A 240 4.04 -16.48 11.08
CA LEU A 240 4.44 -15.28 10.35
C LEU A 240 5.94 -14.99 10.51
N ARG A 241 6.54 -14.55 9.43
CA ARG A 241 7.92 -14.02 9.38
C ARG A 241 7.99 -12.80 8.47
N LEU A 242 8.96 -11.93 8.69
CA LEU A 242 9.23 -10.82 7.79
C LEU A 242 9.87 -11.35 6.50
N LEU A 243 9.18 -11.16 5.37
CA LEU A 243 9.63 -11.65 4.07
C LEU A 243 10.41 -10.61 3.27
N ASN A 244 10.04 -9.33 3.40
CA ASN A 244 10.56 -8.30 2.52
C ASN A 244 10.48 -6.89 3.10
N PHE A 245 11.24 -5.99 2.48
CA PHE A 245 11.14 -4.54 2.61
C PHE A 245 10.47 -3.90 1.40
N GLU A 246 9.63 -2.89 1.65
CA GLU A 246 9.13 -1.92 0.69
C GLU A 246 8.80 -0.59 1.41
N MET A 247 7.99 0.29 0.82
CA MET A 247 7.86 1.65 1.34
C MET A 247 6.41 2.16 1.48
N GLU A 248 5.35 1.33 1.32
CA GLU A 248 3.96 1.80 1.26
C GLU A 248 2.91 0.93 1.99
N THR A 249 3.14 -0.37 2.15
CA THR A 249 2.12 -1.35 2.56
C THR A 249 1.47 -1.06 3.91
N SER A 250 2.23 -0.67 4.92
CA SER A 250 1.70 -0.40 6.27
C SER A 250 0.67 0.73 6.26
N ALA A 251 0.99 1.84 5.61
CA ALA A 251 0.08 2.97 5.48
C ALA A 251 -1.13 2.62 4.61
N LEU A 252 -0.92 1.90 3.49
CA LEU A 252 -2.01 1.43 2.65
C LEU A 252 -3.02 0.60 3.43
N TYR A 253 -2.55 -0.37 4.23
CA TYR A 253 -3.43 -1.23 5.02
C TYR A 253 -4.10 -0.48 6.16
N GLY A 254 -3.33 0.30 6.92
CA GLY A 254 -3.84 1.03 8.05
C GLY A 254 -4.90 2.06 7.66
N LEU A 255 -4.61 2.89 6.66
CA LEU A 255 -5.56 3.91 6.17
C LEU A 255 -6.76 3.27 5.48
N SER A 256 -6.57 2.20 4.69
CA SER A 256 -7.69 1.48 4.09
C SER A 256 -8.63 0.89 5.16
N GLY A 257 -8.07 0.26 6.20
CA GLY A 257 -8.85 -0.26 7.31
C GLY A 257 -9.60 0.82 8.07
N LEU A 258 -8.94 1.96 8.35
CA LEU A 258 -9.53 3.13 9.02
C LEU A 258 -10.72 3.71 8.23
N LEU A 259 -10.57 3.82 6.90
CA LEU A 259 -11.60 4.37 6.00
C LEU A 259 -12.63 3.33 5.54
N GLY A 260 -12.49 2.06 5.95
CA GLY A 260 -13.43 0.98 5.64
C GLY A 260 -13.26 0.38 4.24
N HIS A 261 -12.13 0.61 3.58
CA HIS A 261 -11.77 0.00 2.31
C HIS A 261 -11.08 -1.36 2.49
N ARG A 262 -10.95 -2.13 1.40
CA ARG A 262 -10.24 -3.40 1.36
C ARG A 262 -8.91 -3.21 0.65
N ALA A 263 -7.81 -3.66 1.24
CA ALA A 263 -6.49 -3.50 0.64
C ALA A 263 -5.65 -4.78 0.70
N CYS A 264 -4.83 -4.98 -0.35
CA CYS A 264 -3.81 -6.01 -0.42
C CYS A 264 -2.58 -5.51 -1.19
N THR A 265 -1.40 -5.99 -0.83
CA THR A 265 -0.15 -5.72 -1.56
C THR A 265 0.42 -7.01 -2.11
N VAL A 266 0.78 -6.97 -3.40
CA VAL A 266 1.58 -7.98 -4.09
C VAL A 266 2.86 -7.31 -4.59
N CYS A 267 4.01 -7.84 -4.23
CA CYS A 267 5.31 -7.33 -4.66
C CYS A 267 6.10 -8.37 -5.44
N THR A 268 6.70 -7.95 -6.54
CA THR A 268 7.79 -8.71 -7.19
C THR A 268 9.09 -8.50 -6.44
N VAL A 269 9.77 -9.56 -6.10
CA VAL A 269 11.10 -9.52 -5.48
C VAL A 269 12.14 -9.12 -6.51
N VAL A 270 12.67 -7.90 -6.42
CA VAL A 270 13.71 -7.41 -7.34
C VAL A 270 15.12 -7.59 -6.82
N ALA A 271 15.27 -7.81 -5.51
CA ALA A 271 16.55 -8.08 -4.87
C ALA A 271 16.37 -9.04 -3.69
N ASN A 272 17.31 -9.95 -3.46
CA ASN A 272 17.39 -10.72 -2.23
C ASN A 272 18.60 -10.25 -1.42
N ARG A 273 18.36 -9.70 -0.22
CA ARG A 273 19.37 -9.06 0.61
C ARG A 273 20.37 -10.06 1.20
N LEU A 274 19.91 -11.26 1.55
CA LEU A 274 20.75 -12.31 2.14
C LEU A 274 21.61 -13.00 1.08
N ARG A 275 21.02 -13.28 -0.08
CA ARG A 275 21.72 -13.92 -1.21
C ARG A 275 22.57 -12.93 -2.00
N LYS A 276 22.45 -11.62 -1.71
CA LYS A 276 23.10 -10.52 -2.45
C LYS A 276 22.82 -10.58 -3.95
N GLU A 277 21.61 -10.99 -4.30
CA GLU A 277 21.12 -11.12 -5.68
C GLU A 277 20.25 -9.92 -6.07
N TYR A 278 20.31 -9.58 -7.35
CA TYR A 278 19.40 -8.63 -7.98
C TYR A 278 18.84 -9.27 -9.26
N SER A 279 17.53 -9.06 -9.51
CA SER A 279 16.85 -9.59 -10.71
C SER A 279 17.53 -9.10 -11.99
N LYS A 280 17.75 -10.01 -12.93
CA LYS A 280 18.30 -9.68 -14.25
C LYS A 280 17.24 -9.15 -15.20
N ASP A 281 15.97 -9.50 -14.97
CA ASP A 281 14.84 -9.09 -15.79
C ASP A 281 13.57 -8.91 -14.94
N HIS A 282 13.61 -7.96 -14.00
CA HIS A 282 12.46 -7.63 -13.16
C HIS A 282 11.27 -7.09 -13.96
N HIS A 283 11.47 -6.60 -15.18
CA HIS A 283 10.37 -6.14 -16.03
C HIS A 283 9.44 -7.28 -16.42
N THR A 284 9.97 -8.41 -16.88
CA THR A 284 9.18 -9.62 -17.19
C THR A 284 8.49 -10.16 -15.94
N ALA A 285 9.14 -10.15 -14.78
CA ALA A 285 8.53 -10.58 -13.52
C ALA A 285 7.37 -9.65 -13.09
N ILE A 286 7.49 -8.34 -13.31
CA ILE A 286 6.41 -7.38 -13.08
C ILE A 286 5.23 -7.61 -14.04
N ASP A 287 5.47 -7.90 -15.33
CA ASP A 287 4.38 -8.21 -16.26
C ASP A 287 3.63 -9.48 -15.86
N ARG A 288 4.36 -10.50 -15.40
CA ARG A 288 3.74 -11.71 -14.83
C ARG A 288 2.86 -11.38 -13.62
N MET A 289 3.34 -10.54 -12.70
CA MET A 289 2.54 -10.06 -11.56
C MET A 289 1.27 -9.35 -12.02
N ILE A 290 1.37 -8.42 -12.98
CA ILE A 290 0.22 -7.68 -13.53
C ILE A 290 -0.82 -8.66 -14.08
N GLY A 291 -0.41 -9.60 -14.95
CA GLY A 291 -1.31 -10.60 -15.51
C GLY A 291 -1.99 -11.45 -14.44
N GLN A 292 -1.21 -11.97 -13.48
CA GLN A 292 -1.74 -12.79 -12.39
C GLN A 292 -2.74 -12.03 -11.49
N VAL A 293 -2.46 -10.78 -11.15
CA VAL A 293 -3.35 -9.95 -10.33
C VAL A 293 -4.64 -9.63 -11.08
N LEU A 294 -4.56 -9.21 -12.34
CA LEU A 294 -5.73 -8.93 -13.17
C LEU A 294 -6.63 -10.15 -13.33
N GLU A 295 -6.07 -11.31 -13.66
CA GLU A 295 -6.81 -12.56 -13.80
C GLU A 295 -7.48 -12.98 -12.50
N ARG A 296 -6.78 -12.88 -11.37
CA ARG A 296 -7.33 -13.25 -10.06
C ARG A 296 -8.40 -12.29 -9.55
N LEU A 297 -8.40 -11.03 -9.96
CA LEU A 297 -9.37 -10.03 -9.47
C LEU A 297 -10.58 -9.85 -10.39
N ALA A 298 -10.41 -10.03 -11.70
CA ALA A 298 -11.41 -9.68 -12.70
C ALA A 298 -11.59 -10.74 -13.81
N GLY A 299 -10.91 -11.89 -13.68
CA GLY A 299 -11.04 -13.06 -14.57
C GLY A 299 -12.15 -14.02 -14.14
#